data_86479f9f42eef52960d544ede9ab8ca8
#
_entry.id   86479f9f42eef52960d544ede9ab8ca8
#
_cell.length_a   1.000
_cell.length_b   1.000
_cell.length_c   1.000
_cell.angle_alpha   90.00
_cell.angle_beta   90.00
_cell.angle_gamma   90.00
#
_symmetry.space_group_name_H-M   'P 1'
#
loop_
_entity.id
_entity.type
_entity.pdbx_description
1 polymer ?
#
loop_
_entity_poly.entity_id
_entity_poly.type
_entity_poly.pdbx_seq_one_letter_code
_entity_poly.pdbx_strand_id
1 'polypeptide(L)'
;MNSILFFLRAHMAWIGMIYTTWIIMYLLFTIGFYYSGFSYSFDWKLFVYSGLLVTFFLCCFLLWQGLKVIPSHDLLKQLSMQKKIEIQIPRNTPLEFQLMWDVYQNVYQQLKAEQVGVEQTHQRHLEFIHIWIHQMKTSVSSLSLLAQQYQNEQKAMVLEEIDTLNDGLELALTMARLDHFSHDYQIKTVRLSDLVRQVINEKRRTFIRLHIFPKIEVEREEIDVLTDPKWMHFVLEQLIQNACKYTSQIKKDAYLFFHITEEEKCIRLSITDEGPGIPKQDLSRIFEPFFTGENGRQFAEATGMGLYLVQTILRQLQHSIQVESVVESGTTFHLLFSKVTKM
;
A
#
# COMPACT_ATOMS: atom_id res chain seq x y z
N MET A 1 -19.65 11.19 -23.27
CA MET A 1 -20.19 12.26 -24.16
C MET A 1 -19.34 12.24 -25.42
N ASN A 2 -19.94 12.13 -26.62
CA ASN A 2 -19.17 12.05 -27.88
C ASN A 2 -18.42 13.34 -28.13
N SER A 3 -17.13 13.26 -28.46
CA SER A 3 -16.26 14.42 -28.75
C SER A 3 -16.84 15.37 -29.81
N ILE A 4 -17.59 14.82 -30.75
CA ILE A 4 -18.32 15.58 -31.78
C ILE A 4 -19.44 16.45 -31.17
N LEU A 5 -20.22 15.92 -30.22
CA LEU A 5 -21.26 16.67 -29.53
C LEU A 5 -20.71 17.81 -28.68
N PHE A 6 -19.57 17.59 -28.04
CA PHE A 6 -18.87 18.62 -27.28
C PHE A 6 -18.37 19.74 -28.19
N PHE A 7 -17.74 19.36 -29.32
CA PHE A 7 -17.24 20.31 -30.32
C PHE A 7 -18.39 21.19 -30.89
N LEU A 8 -19.50 20.59 -31.30
CA LEU A 8 -20.67 21.32 -31.79
C LEU A 8 -21.25 22.27 -30.75
N ARG A 9 -21.34 21.83 -29.50
CA ARG A 9 -21.85 22.65 -28.39
C ARG A 9 -20.97 23.85 -28.09
N ALA A 10 -19.65 23.69 -28.18
CA ALA A 10 -18.67 24.77 -28.02
C ALA A 10 -18.79 25.85 -29.14
N HIS A 11 -19.25 25.46 -30.34
CA HIS A 11 -19.39 26.36 -31.47
C HIS A 11 -20.81 26.92 -31.69
N MET A 12 -21.81 26.51 -30.86
CA MET A 12 -23.21 26.96 -30.99
C MET A 12 -23.33 28.50 -30.93
N ALA A 13 -22.60 29.18 -30.07
CA ALA A 13 -22.62 30.63 -29.94
C ALA A 13 -22.10 31.32 -31.24
N TRP A 14 -21.04 30.78 -31.83
CA TRP A 14 -20.49 31.27 -33.10
C TRP A 14 -21.43 31.05 -34.27
N ILE A 15 -22.07 29.86 -34.32
CA ILE A 15 -23.07 29.54 -35.33
C ILE A 15 -24.24 30.55 -35.25
N GLY A 16 -24.75 30.79 -34.04
CA GLY A 16 -25.81 31.75 -33.78
C GLY A 16 -25.42 33.18 -34.25
N MET A 17 -24.19 33.61 -33.89
CA MET A 17 -23.69 34.91 -34.27
C MET A 17 -23.57 35.10 -35.80
N ILE A 18 -23.13 34.07 -36.53
CA ILE A 18 -23.03 34.13 -38.01
C ILE A 18 -24.39 34.27 -38.64
N TYR A 19 -25.41 33.50 -38.22
CA TYR A 19 -26.74 33.62 -38.78
C TYR A 19 -27.45 34.91 -38.40
N THR A 20 -27.26 35.43 -37.20
CA THR A 20 -27.82 36.74 -36.80
C THR A 20 -27.19 37.86 -37.62
N THR A 21 -25.87 37.82 -37.81
CA THR A 21 -25.15 38.81 -38.65
C THR A 21 -25.64 38.73 -40.09
N TRP A 22 -25.83 37.55 -40.66
CA TRP A 22 -26.36 37.38 -42.02
C TRP A 22 -27.76 37.96 -42.15
N ILE A 23 -28.65 37.71 -41.19
CA ILE A 23 -30.04 38.25 -41.19
C ILE A 23 -30.00 39.78 -41.14
N ILE A 24 -29.20 40.36 -40.24
CA ILE A 24 -29.05 41.82 -40.09
C ILE A 24 -28.52 42.44 -41.37
N MET A 25 -27.50 41.89 -41.99
CA MET A 25 -26.93 42.38 -43.24
C MET A 25 -27.96 42.34 -44.38
N TYR A 26 -28.74 41.25 -44.47
CA TYR A 26 -29.79 41.15 -45.49
C TYR A 26 -30.90 42.18 -45.28
N LEU A 27 -31.31 42.42 -44.03
CA LEU A 27 -32.28 43.45 -43.68
C LEU A 27 -31.77 44.85 -43.99
N LEU A 28 -30.52 45.17 -43.66
CA LEU A 28 -29.91 46.45 -43.97
C LEU A 28 -29.83 46.67 -45.49
N PHE A 29 -29.48 45.62 -46.23
CA PHE A 29 -29.45 45.67 -47.70
C PHE A 29 -30.83 45.97 -48.31
N THR A 30 -31.88 45.30 -47.85
CA THR A 30 -33.26 45.50 -48.30
C THR A 30 -33.78 46.90 -47.95
N ILE A 31 -33.48 47.41 -46.76
CA ILE A 31 -33.83 48.78 -46.34
C ILE A 31 -33.06 49.81 -47.16
N GLY A 32 -31.79 49.64 -47.42
CA GLY A 32 -30.96 50.53 -48.23
C GLY A 32 -31.49 50.65 -49.66
N PHE A 33 -31.89 49.56 -50.28
CA PHE A 33 -32.53 49.56 -51.60
C PHE A 33 -33.89 50.27 -51.61
N TYR A 34 -34.71 50.08 -50.57
CA TYR A 34 -35.97 50.77 -50.43
C TYR A 34 -35.81 52.31 -50.42
N TYR A 35 -34.84 52.83 -49.64
CA TYR A 35 -34.56 54.27 -49.56
C TYR A 35 -33.90 54.86 -50.78
N SER A 36 -33.23 54.06 -51.63
CA SER A 36 -32.58 54.55 -52.87
C SER A 36 -33.53 54.77 -54.03
N GLY A 37 -34.86 54.55 -53.82
CA GLY A 37 -35.90 54.78 -54.81
C GLY A 37 -36.02 53.72 -55.88
N PHE A 38 -35.33 52.60 -55.75
CA PHE A 38 -35.54 51.43 -56.60
C PHE A 38 -36.74 50.65 -56.10
N SER A 39 -37.69 50.28 -56.97
CA SER A 39 -38.78 49.32 -56.63
C SER A 39 -38.22 47.92 -56.42
N TYR A 40 -37.63 47.69 -55.23
CA TYR A 40 -37.12 46.39 -54.83
C TYR A 40 -38.16 45.69 -53.98
N SER A 41 -38.72 44.61 -54.50
CA SER A 41 -39.53 43.69 -53.73
C SER A 41 -38.58 42.68 -53.07
N PHE A 42 -38.86 42.27 -51.82
CA PHE A 42 -38.11 41.26 -51.14
C PHE A 42 -38.02 39.97 -51.98
N ASP A 43 -36.80 39.63 -52.44
CA ASP A 43 -36.58 38.46 -53.25
C ASP A 43 -36.27 37.24 -52.36
N TRP A 44 -37.32 36.42 -52.14
CA TRP A 44 -37.21 35.20 -51.36
C TRP A 44 -36.18 34.21 -51.92
N LYS A 45 -35.98 34.13 -53.21
CA LYS A 45 -35.00 33.23 -53.84
C LYS A 45 -33.58 33.65 -53.52
N LEU A 46 -33.28 34.96 -53.57
CA LEU A 46 -31.99 35.48 -53.25
C LEU A 46 -31.64 35.32 -51.78
N PHE A 47 -32.65 35.51 -50.89
CA PHE A 47 -32.52 35.22 -49.45
C PHE A 47 -32.17 33.77 -49.17
N VAL A 48 -32.90 32.83 -49.73
CA VAL A 48 -32.63 31.41 -49.57
C VAL A 48 -31.28 30.98 -50.14
N TYR A 49 -30.96 31.50 -51.35
CA TYR A 49 -29.65 31.22 -51.97
C TYR A 49 -28.48 31.72 -51.13
N SER A 50 -28.54 32.96 -50.64
CA SER A 50 -27.47 33.49 -49.76
C SER A 50 -27.37 32.76 -48.45
N GLY A 51 -28.48 32.31 -47.86
CA GLY A 51 -28.53 31.48 -46.66
C GLY A 51 -27.89 30.11 -46.87
N LEU A 52 -28.16 29.47 -48.00
CA LEU A 52 -27.53 28.17 -48.34
C LEU A 52 -26.00 28.35 -48.54
N LEU A 53 -25.59 29.44 -49.13
CA LEU A 53 -24.15 29.73 -49.32
C LEU A 53 -23.45 29.96 -47.99
N VAL A 54 -24.05 30.72 -47.07
CA VAL A 54 -23.52 30.88 -45.67
C VAL A 54 -23.42 29.56 -44.96
N THR A 55 -24.49 28.73 -45.05
CA THR A 55 -24.49 27.41 -44.44
C THR A 55 -23.42 26.48 -44.98
N PHE A 56 -23.21 26.52 -46.32
CA PHE A 56 -22.17 25.73 -46.99
C PHE A 56 -20.77 26.13 -46.48
N PHE A 57 -20.45 27.40 -46.42
CA PHE A 57 -19.14 27.87 -45.92
C PHE A 57 -18.98 27.54 -44.40
N LEU A 58 -20.05 27.68 -43.63
CA LEU A 58 -20.04 27.32 -42.21
C LEU A 58 -19.77 25.81 -42.01
N CYS A 59 -20.43 24.95 -42.79
CA CYS A 59 -20.14 23.52 -42.74
C CYS A 59 -18.72 23.16 -43.12
N CYS A 60 -18.17 23.76 -44.18
CA CYS A 60 -16.79 23.57 -44.58
C CYS A 60 -15.81 24.00 -43.47
N PHE A 61 -16.07 25.14 -42.84
CA PHE A 61 -15.26 25.65 -41.72
C PHE A 61 -15.30 24.75 -40.51
N LEU A 62 -16.51 24.29 -40.09
CA LEU A 62 -16.69 23.40 -38.96
C LEU A 62 -16.04 22.03 -39.21
N LEU A 63 -16.14 21.50 -40.44
CA LEU A 63 -15.46 20.26 -40.81
C LEU A 63 -13.94 20.41 -40.72
N TRP A 64 -13.39 21.48 -41.29
CA TRP A 64 -11.95 21.73 -41.24
C TRP A 64 -11.44 21.89 -39.80
N GLN A 65 -12.15 22.62 -38.96
CA GLN A 65 -11.79 22.82 -37.57
C GLN A 65 -12.00 21.53 -36.73
N GLY A 66 -13.07 20.77 -37.00
CA GLY A 66 -13.34 19.48 -36.37
C GLY A 66 -12.23 18.46 -36.60
N LEU A 67 -11.72 18.38 -37.86
CA LEU A 67 -10.60 17.49 -38.19
C LEU A 67 -9.31 17.80 -37.39
N LYS A 68 -9.15 19.05 -36.93
CA LYS A 68 -7.99 19.45 -36.11
C LYS A 68 -8.20 19.27 -34.61
N VAL A 69 -9.40 19.52 -34.09
CA VAL A 69 -9.68 19.60 -32.65
C VAL A 69 -10.15 18.27 -32.08
N ILE A 70 -10.95 17.47 -32.81
CA ILE A 70 -11.50 16.21 -32.29
C ILE A 70 -10.40 15.20 -31.90
N PRO A 71 -9.33 14.98 -32.70
CA PRO A 71 -8.26 14.05 -32.30
C PRO A 71 -7.56 14.46 -31.02
N SER A 72 -7.37 15.77 -30.80
CA SER A 72 -6.74 16.30 -29.57
C SER A 72 -7.59 16.04 -28.33
N HIS A 73 -8.90 16.15 -28.47
CA HIS A 73 -9.85 15.91 -27.38
C HIS A 73 -9.96 14.42 -27.02
N ASP A 74 -9.92 13.52 -28.01
CA ASP A 74 -9.91 12.08 -27.77
C ASP A 74 -8.62 11.63 -27.10
N LEU A 75 -7.52 12.28 -27.42
CA LEU A 75 -6.22 12.06 -26.77
C LEU A 75 -6.25 12.45 -25.29
N LEU A 76 -6.82 13.63 -24.95
CA LEU A 76 -7.02 14.06 -23.56
C LEU A 76 -7.90 13.08 -22.76
N LYS A 77 -8.94 12.54 -23.41
CA LYS A 77 -9.81 11.55 -22.78
C LYS A 77 -9.10 10.22 -22.50
N GLN A 78 -8.23 9.77 -23.39
CA GLN A 78 -7.39 8.59 -23.17
C GLN A 78 -6.39 8.83 -22.03
N LEU A 79 -5.79 10.02 -21.94
CA LEU A 79 -4.89 10.41 -20.85
C LEU A 79 -5.56 10.34 -19.47
N SER A 80 -6.83 10.75 -19.37
CA SER A 80 -7.58 10.70 -18.12
C SER A 80 -7.90 9.28 -17.63
N MET A 81 -7.85 8.28 -18.52
CA MET A 81 -8.21 6.89 -18.23
C MET A 81 -7.00 5.93 -18.07
N GLN A 82 -5.81 6.29 -18.55
CA GLN A 82 -4.63 5.42 -18.53
C GLN A 82 -3.55 5.92 -17.54
N LYS A 83 -3.08 5.01 -16.68
CA LYS A 83 -1.98 5.24 -15.72
C LYS A 83 -0.57 5.32 -16.35
N LYS A 84 -0.41 5.06 -17.64
CA LYS A 84 0.89 5.10 -18.34
C LYS A 84 0.85 6.10 -19.48
N ILE A 85 1.73 7.06 -19.45
CA ILE A 85 1.78 8.19 -20.38
C ILE A 85 3.11 8.19 -21.13
N GLU A 86 3.14 7.41 -22.22
CA GLU A 86 4.06 7.66 -23.33
C GLU A 86 3.21 7.91 -24.59
N ILE A 87 2.69 9.14 -24.72
CA ILE A 87 1.87 9.50 -25.87
C ILE A 87 2.63 10.52 -26.67
N GLN A 88 2.86 10.21 -27.94
CA GLN A 88 3.40 11.18 -28.92
C GLN A 88 2.24 12.01 -29.46
N ILE A 89 2.41 13.33 -29.41
CA ILE A 89 1.42 14.27 -29.96
C ILE A 89 1.43 14.20 -31.50
N PRO A 90 0.25 14.15 -32.15
CA PRO A 90 0.18 14.28 -33.61
C PRO A 90 0.75 15.62 -34.08
N ARG A 91 1.52 15.63 -35.19
CA ARG A 91 2.20 16.83 -35.72
C ARG A 91 1.26 18.01 -36.08
N ASN A 92 -0.04 17.79 -36.19
CA ASN A 92 -1.05 18.78 -36.60
C ASN A 92 -1.97 19.26 -35.48
N THR A 93 -1.53 19.23 -34.22
CA THR A 93 -2.35 19.72 -33.09
C THR A 93 -2.36 21.27 -33.08
N PRO A 94 -3.46 21.91 -32.64
CA PRO A 94 -3.54 23.35 -32.42
C PRO A 94 -2.45 23.86 -31.47
N LEU A 95 -1.95 25.07 -31.70
CA LEU A 95 -0.88 25.67 -30.90
C LEU A 95 -1.23 25.73 -29.39
N GLU A 96 -2.47 26.06 -29.09
CA GLU A 96 -2.99 26.12 -27.73
C GLU A 96 -2.87 24.76 -26.99
N PHE A 97 -3.12 23.68 -27.72
CA PHE A 97 -2.97 22.34 -27.18
C PHE A 97 -1.50 21.95 -26.97
N GLN A 98 -0.60 22.38 -27.88
CA GLN A 98 0.83 22.16 -27.73
C GLN A 98 1.38 22.85 -26.48
N LEU A 99 1.01 24.12 -26.25
CA LEU A 99 1.41 24.87 -25.06
C LEU A 99 0.90 24.21 -23.77
N MET A 100 -0.37 23.79 -23.76
CA MET A 100 -0.95 23.07 -22.59
C MET A 100 -0.25 21.73 -22.34
N TRP A 101 0.11 21.02 -23.42
CA TRP A 101 0.85 19.76 -23.32
C TRP A 101 2.25 19.96 -22.77
N ASP A 102 2.97 20.98 -23.21
CA ASP A 102 4.31 21.31 -22.71
C ASP A 102 4.28 21.63 -21.21
N VAL A 103 3.29 22.42 -20.77
CA VAL A 103 3.07 22.69 -19.34
C VAL A 103 2.79 21.38 -18.58
N TYR A 104 1.89 20.55 -19.11
CA TYR A 104 1.58 19.27 -18.52
C TYR A 104 2.81 18.36 -18.39
N GLN A 105 3.60 18.23 -19.46
CA GLN A 105 4.85 17.44 -19.47
C GLN A 105 5.85 17.97 -18.44
N ASN A 106 6.02 19.27 -18.34
CA ASN A 106 6.92 19.88 -17.35
C ASN A 106 6.47 19.58 -15.93
N VAL A 107 5.19 19.76 -15.62
CA VAL A 107 4.63 19.44 -14.29
C VAL A 107 4.76 17.95 -13.98
N TYR A 108 4.46 17.09 -14.95
CA TYR A 108 4.59 15.65 -14.79
C TYR A 108 6.03 15.22 -14.53
N GLN A 109 6.99 15.77 -15.28
CA GLN A 109 8.42 15.48 -15.07
C GLN A 109 8.91 15.99 -13.72
N GLN A 110 8.46 17.14 -13.26
CA GLN A 110 8.77 17.66 -11.93
C GLN A 110 8.25 16.75 -10.83
N LEU A 111 6.97 16.36 -10.89
CA LEU A 111 6.36 15.45 -9.92
C LEU A 111 7.06 14.08 -9.90
N LYS A 112 7.40 13.55 -11.07
CA LYS A 112 8.13 12.29 -11.19
C LYS A 112 9.54 12.40 -10.61
N ALA A 113 10.24 13.49 -10.86
CA ALA A 113 11.57 13.73 -10.30
C ALA A 113 11.53 13.88 -8.78
N GLU A 114 10.52 14.58 -8.24
CA GLU A 114 10.30 14.70 -6.80
C GLU A 114 9.99 13.34 -6.16
N GLN A 115 9.11 12.55 -6.76
CA GLN A 115 8.79 11.20 -6.29
C GLN A 115 10.04 10.29 -6.28
N VAL A 116 10.85 10.32 -7.34
CA VAL A 116 12.12 9.57 -7.40
C VAL A 116 13.10 10.08 -6.35
N GLY A 117 13.16 11.39 -6.11
CA GLY A 117 14.01 12.00 -5.08
C GLY A 117 13.62 11.56 -3.66
N VAL A 118 12.33 11.53 -3.36
CA VAL A 118 11.80 11.03 -2.07
C VAL A 118 12.15 9.56 -1.89
N GLU A 119 11.92 8.73 -2.90
CA GLU A 119 12.23 7.31 -2.88
C GLU A 119 13.73 7.04 -2.66
N GLN A 120 14.61 7.76 -3.39
CA GLN A 120 16.05 7.63 -3.21
C GLN A 120 16.53 8.08 -1.83
N THR A 121 15.89 9.11 -1.25
CA THR A 121 16.22 9.57 0.09
C THR A 121 15.79 8.54 1.14
N HIS A 122 14.61 7.96 0.95
CA HIS A 122 14.10 6.89 1.80
C HIS A 122 15.00 5.64 1.74
N GLN A 123 15.40 5.20 0.54
CA GLN A 123 16.33 4.09 0.38
C GLN A 123 17.68 4.34 1.05
N ARG A 124 18.27 5.53 0.91
CA ARG A 124 19.51 5.90 1.59
C ARG A 124 19.37 5.88 3.11
N HIS A 125 18.22 6.31 3.63
CA HIS A 125 17.93 6.27 5.05
C HIS A 125 17.87 4.84 5.58
N LEU A 126 17.23 3.94 4.86
CA LEU A 126 17.17 2.52 5.21
C LEU A 126 18.55 1.85 5.16
N GLU A 127 19.34 2.14 4.12
CA GLU A 127 20.72 1.65 4.01
C GLU A 127 21.59 2.12 5.18
N PHE A 128 21.46 3.39 5.57
CA PHE A 128 22.11 3.93 6.76
C PHE A 128 21.70 3.18 8.04
N ILE A 129 20.40 2.95 8.25
CA ILE A 129 19.86 2.20 9.39
C ILE A 129 20.45 0.78 9.40
N HIS A 130 20.51 0.11 8.25
CA HIS A 130 21.11 -1.22 8.12
C HIS A 130 22.58 -1.26 8.56
N ILE A 131 23.38 -0.32 8.06
CA ILE A 131 24.81 -0.22 8.41
C ILE A 131 24.96 0.07 9.90
N TRP A 132 24.17 1.00 10.42
CA TRP A 132 24.21 1.39 11.83
C TRP A 132 23.84 0.23 12.76
N ILE A 133 22.76 -0.50 12.47
CA ILE A 133 22.36 -1.67 13.25
C ILE A 133 23.44 -2.76 13.19
N HIS A 134 24.05 -2.98 12.01
CA HIS A 134 25.15 -3.94 11.90
C HIS A 134 26.35 -3.57 12.80
N GLN A 135 26.71 -2.29 12.87
CA GLN A 135 27.74 -1.80 13.77
C GLN A 135 27.37 -1.99 15.25
N MET A 136 26.09 -1.73 15.60
CA MET A 136 25.60 -1.95 16.96
C MET A 136 25.64 -3.43 17.34
N LYS A 137 25.24 -4.35 16.45
CA LYS A 137 25.35 -5.81 16.68
C LYS A 137 26.81 -6.23 16.95
N THR A 138 27.77 -5.65 16.26
CA THR A 138 29.19 -5.92 16.49
C THR A 138 29.63 -5.45 17.90
N SER A 139 29.19 -4.27 18.33
CA SER A 139 29.46 -3.74 19.67
C SER A 139 28.80 -4.60 20.76
N VAL A 140 27.56 -5.01 20.57
CA VAL A 140 26.83 -5.91 21.47
C VAL A 140 27.51 -7.29 21.55
N SER A 141 27.99 -7.82 20.43
CA SER A 141 28.79 -9.06 20.43
C SER A 141 30.08 -8.95 21.20
N SER A 142 30.77 -7.78 21.12
CA SER A 142 31.96 -7.52 21.90
C SER A 142 31.66 -7.44 23.41
N LEU A 143 30.53 -6.81 23.80
CA LEU A 143 30.05 -6.82 25.18
C LEU A 143 29.74 -8.23 25.67
N SER A 144 29.13 -9.08 24.83
CA SER A 144 28.90 -10.50 25.15
C SER A 144 30.16 -11.26 25.47
N LEU A 145 31.25 -11.01 24.70
CA LEU A 145 32.56 -11.63 24.96
C LEU A 145 33.16 -11.12 26.26
N LEU A 146 33.06 -9.83 26.55
CA LEU A 146 33.52 -9.25 27.81
C LEU A 146 32.72 -9.80 29.01
N ALA A 147 31.39 -9.94 28.84
CA ALA A 147 30.52 -10.51 29.86
C ALA A 147 30.90 -11.96 30.24
N GLN A 148 31.51 -12.73 29.34
CA GLN A 148 31.99 -14.08 29.62
C GLN A 148 33.15 -14.11 30.65
N GLN A 149 33.84 -12.99 30.88
CA GLN A 149 34.89 -12.90 31.86
C GLN A 149 34.36 -12.70 33.29
N TYR A 150 33.10 -12.33 33.46
CA TYR A 150 32.46 -12.21 34.77
C TYR A 150 32.05 -13.61 35.31
N GLN A 151 32.01 -13.74 36.62
CA GLN A 151 31.63 -14.98 37.31
C GLN A 151 30.24 -14.79 37.96
N ASN A 152 29.40 -15.89 37.95
CA ASN A 152 28.15 -16.00 38.66
C ASN A 152 26.96 -15.11 38.19
N GLU A 153 26.18 -14.58 39.13
CA GLU A 153 24.91 -13.84 38.89
C GLU A 153 25.09 -12.58 38.00
N GLN A 154 26.19 -11.87 38.15
CA GLN A 154 26.49 -10.69 37.33
C GLN A 154 26.62 -11.02 35.85
N LYS A 155 27.18 -12.19 35.52
CA LYS A 155 27.25 -12.66 34.13
C LYS A 155 25.85 -12.89 33.54
N ALA A 156 24.97 -13.50 34.31
CA ALA A 156 23.62 -13.79 33.86
C ALA A 156 22.83 -12.49 33.57
N MET A 157 22.92 -11.49 34.45
CA MET A 157 22.29 -10.18 34.27
C MET A 157 22.79 -9.45 33.03
N VAL A 158 24.13 -9.40 32.83
CA VAL A 158 24.72 -8.71 31.66
C VAL A 158 24.33 -9.41 30.35
N LEU A 159 24.28 -10.74 30.33
CA LEU A 159 23.85 -11.48 29.15
C LEU A 159 22.38 -11.26 28.83
N GLU A 160 21.54 -11.10 29.84
CA GLU A 160 20.10 -10.80 29.66
C GLU A 160 19.90 -9.41 29.04
N GLU A 161 20.63 -8.40 29.50
CA GLU A 161 20.63 -7.06 28.89
C GLU A 161 21.13 -7.08 27.44
N ILE A 162 22.14 -7.88 27.16
CA ILE A 162 22.67 -8.07 25.82
C ILE A 162 21.64 -8.73 24.90
N ASP A 163 20.92 -9.74 25.38
CA ASP A 163 19.83 -10.39 24.65
C ASP A 163 18.72 -9.38 24.34
N THR A 164 18.34 -8.55 25.32
CA THR A 164 17.33 -7.48 25.15
C THR A 164 17.75 -6.44 24.08
N LEU A 165 19.02 -6.03 24.09
CA LEU A 165 19.57 -5.13 23.07
C LEU A 165 19.54 -5.77 21.66
N ASN A 166 19.92 -7.04 21.55
CA ASN A 166 19.85 -7.77 20.27
C ASN A 166 18.43 -7.87 19.74
N ASP A 167 17.46 -8.19 20.59
CA ASP A 167 16.04 -8.26 20.21
C ASP A 167 15.53 -6.90 19.73
N GLY A 168 15.89 -5.81 20.40
CA GLY A 168 15.57 -4.44 19.97
C GLY A 168 16.19 -4.07 18.61
N LEU A 169 17.44 -4.45 18.38
CA LEU A 169 18.13 -4.22 17.10
C LEU A 169 17.49 -5.04 15.96
N GLU A 170 17.09 -6.29 16.22
CA GLU A 170 16.40 -7.14 15.24
C GLU A 170 15.03 -6.58 14.87
N LEU A 171 14.31 -6.06 15.86
CA LEU A 171 13.02 -5.40 15.66
C LEU A 171 13.15 -4.16 14.78
N ALA A 172 14.14 -3.28 15.07
CA ALA A 172 14.42 -2.08 14.29
C ALA A 172 14.84 -2.40 12.86
N LEU A 173 15.64 -3.44 12.66
CA LEU A 173 16.04 -3.93 11.35
C LEU A 173 14.87 -4.46 10.55
N THR A 174 13.99 -5.22 11.19
CA THR A 174 12.78 -5.77 10.57
C THR A 174 11.83 -4.66 10.15
N MET A 175 11.65 -3.65 10.99
CA MET A 175 10.86 -2.47 10.66
C MET A 175 11.40 -1.74 9.43
N ALA A 176 12.71 -1.52 9.37
CA ALA A 176 13.37 -0.90 8.23
C ALA A 176 13.21 -1.70 6.93
N ARG A 177 13.16 -3.04 7.00
CA ARG A 177 12.96 -3.91 5.84
C ARG A 177 11.50 -3.98 5.38
N LEU A 178 10.54 -3.73 6.26
CA LEU A 178 9.13 -3.79 5.91
C LEU A 178 8.72 -2.81 4.80
N ASP A 179 9.36 -1.65 4.73
CA ASP A 179 9.09 -0.65 3.69
C ASP A 179 9.42 -1.17 2.27
N HIS A 180 10.31 -2.17 2.17
CA HIS A 180 10.67 -2.84 0.91
C HIS A 180 10.16 -4.29 0.83
N PHE A 181 9.17 -4.64 1.64
CA PHE A 181 8.62 -6.00 1.70
C PHE A 181 8.29 -6.58 0.31
N SER A 182 7.70 -5.77 -0.59
CA SER A 182 7.29 -6.20 -1.92
C SER A 182 8.43 -6.68 -2.83
N HIS A 183 9.68 -6.36 -2.51
CA HIS A 183 10.87 -6.74 -3.29
C HIS A 183 11.65 -7.92 -2.71
N ASP A 184 11.45 -8.25 -1.42
CA ASP A 184 12.32 -9.20 -0.69
C ASP A 184 11.60 -10.50 -0.26
N TYR A 185 10.28 -10.63 -0.47
CA TYR A 185 9.59 -11.84 -0.04
C TYR A 185 9.51 -12.91 -1.11
N GLN A 186 9.67 -14.18 -0.71
CA GLN A 186 9.61 -15.34 -1.57
C GLN A 186 8.56 -16.34 -1.06
N ILE A 187 7.38 -16.34 -1.69
CA ILE A 187 6.33 -17.31 -1.35
C ILE A 187 6.75 -18.71 -1.78
N LYS A 188 6.76 -19.63 -0.82
CA LYS A 188 7.08 -21.06 -1.02
C LYS A 188 6.03 -21.91 -0.31
N THR A 189 5.91 -23.14 -0.75
CA THR A 189 5.18 -24.17 0.00
C THR A 189 6.04 -24.59 1.19
N VAL A 190 5.53 -24.38 2.40
CA VAL A 190 6.24 -24.66 3.64
C VAL A 190 5.38 -25.58 4.51
N ARG A 191 5.99 -26.64 5.05
CA ARG A 191 5.34 -27.47 6.04
C ARG A 191 5.26 -26.73 7.37
N LEU A 192 4.05 -26.43 7.81
CA LEU A 192 3.83 -25.55 8.96
C LEU A 192 4.39 -26.15 10.27
N SER A 193 4.24 -27.48 10.46
CA SER A 193 4.78 -28.19 11.63
C SER A 193 6.30 -28.12 11.72
N ASP A 194 7.01 -28.21 10.56
CA ASP A 194 8.47 -28.14 10.53
C ASP A 194 8.96 -26.74 10.89
N LEU A 195 8.31 -25.71 10.36
CA LEU A 195 8.66 -24.32 10.68
C LEU A 195 8.46 -24.02 12.18
N VAL A 196 7.34 -24.46 12.78
CA VAL A 196 7.09 -24.31 14.21
C VAL A 196 8.15 -25.05 15.04
N ARG A 197 8.48 -26.30 14.67
CA ARG A 197 9.54 -27.09 15.35
C ARG A 197 10.90 -26.41 15.26
N GLN A 198 11.23 -25.82 14.11
CA GLN A 198 12.49 -25.09 13.92
C GLN A 198 12.59 -23.93 14.90
N VAL A 199 11.59 -23.04 14.97
CA VAL A 199 11.62 -21.87 15.86
C VAL A 199 11.67 -22.29 17.33
N ILE A 200 10.91 -23.34 17.73
CA ILE A 200 10.96 -23.89 19.09
C ILE A 200 12.39 -24.38 19.42
N ASN A 201 13.02 -25.11 18.52
CA ASN A 201 14.38 -25.63 18.74
C ASN A 201 15.42 -24.49 18.90
N GLU A 202 15.30 -23.42 18.11
CA GLU A 202 16.17 -22.26 18.22
C GLU A 202 16.01 -21.55 19.57
N LYS A 203 14.79 -21.47 20.11
CA LYS A 203 14.47 -20.88 21.42
C LYS A 203 14.60 -21.86 22.61
N ARG A 204 15.12 -23.07 22.39
CA ARG A 204 15.23 -24.11 23.43
C ARG A 204 15.91 -23.64 24.72
N ARG A 205 16.96 -22.84 24.60
CA ARG A 205 17.68 -22.30 25.79
C ARG A 205 16.78 -21.37 26.61
N THR A 206 15.99 -20.54 25.96
CA THR A 206 15.04 -19.64 26.59
C THR A 206 13.94 -20.40 27.30
N PHE A 207 13.38 -21.42 26.66
CA PHE A 207 12.36 -22.31 27.28
C PHE A 207 12.88 -23.01 28.54
N ILE A 208 14.09 -23.54 28.48
CA ILE A 208 14.72 -24.19 29.65
C ILE A 208 14.92 -23.22 30.80
N ARG A 209 15.49 -22.01 30.48
CA ARG A 209 15.75 -20.95 31.46
C ARG A 209 14.48 -20.46 32.15
N LEU A 210 13.38 -20.30 31.40
CA LEU A 210 12.12 -19.77 31.91
C LEU A 210 11.18 -20.85 32.45
N HIS A 211 11.58 -22.12 32.42
CA HIS A 211 10.74 -23.26 32.82
C HIS A 211 9.39 -23.29 32.06
N ILE A 212 9.44 -23.08 30.72
CA ILE A 212 8.26 -23.15 29.84
C ILE A 212 8.41 -24.38 28.94
N PHE A 213 7.34 -25.18 28.85
CA PHE A 213 7.34 -26.44 28.11
C PHE A 213 6.49 -26.34 26.85
N PRO A 214 7.09 -26.26 25.66
CA PRO A 214 6.36 -26.20 24.39
C PRO A 214 5.72 -27.57 24.09
N LYS A 215 4.44 -27.60 23.74
CA LYS A 215 3.68 -28.78 23.28
C LYS A 215 3.13 -28.51 21.91
N ILE A 216 3.43 -29.40 20.96
CA ILE A 216 2.96 -29.30 19.57
C ILE A 216 1.94 -30.41 19.35
N GLU A 217 0.71 -30.04 19.01
CA GLU A 217 -0.36 -30.90 18.61
C GLU A 217 -0.74 -30.62 17.16
N VAL A 218 -0.65 -31.63 16.32
CA VAL A 218 -0.89 -31.50 14.89
C VAL A 218 -1.95 -32.50 14.48
N GLU A 219 -3.02 -32.04 13.87
CA GLU A 219 -4.10 -32.92 13.39
C GLU A 219 -3.59 -33.85 12.28
N ARG A 220 -2.72 -33.35 11.40
CA ARG A 220 -2.01 -34.10 10.35
C ARG A 220 -0.60 -33.54 10.16
N GLU A 221 0.39 -34.42 10.06
CA GLU A 221 1.80 -34.01 9.88
C GLU A 221 2.05 -33.26 8.54
N GLU A 222 1.27 -33.52 7.50
CA GLU A 222 1.44 -33.00 6.16
C GLU A 222 0.54 -31.79 5.85
N ILE A 223 0.55 -30.77 6.71
CA ILE A 223 -0.14 -29.51 6.47
C ILE A 223 0.83 -28.52 5.88
N ASP A 224 0.65 -28.21 4.59
CA ASP A 224 1.46 -27.26 3.84
C ASP A 224 0.74 -25.92 3.66
N VAL A 225 1.47 -24.81 3.81
CA VAL A 225 0.99 -23.44 3.60
C VAL A 225 1.86 -22.72 2.58
N LEU A 226 1.27 -21.78 1.82
CA LEU A 226 2.01 -20.87 0.95
C LEU A 226 2.38 -19.63 1.73
N THR A 227 3.66 -19.48 2.05
CA THR A 227 4.15 -18.33 2.82
C THR A 227 5.64 -18.09 2.56
N ASP A 228 6.16 -16.96 3.05
CA ASP A 228 7.60 -16.73 3.11
C ASP A 228 8.13 -17.30 4.44
N PRO A 229 9.04 -18.30 4.41
CA PRO A 229 9.54 -18.95 5.63
C PRO A 229 10.32 -18.00 6.54
N LYS A 230 11.05 -17.02 5.98
CA LYS A 230 11.85 -16.05 6.73
C LYS A 230 10.96 -15.08 7.52
N TRP A 231 9.96 -14.51 6.86
CA TRP A 231 9.02 -13.60 7.50
C TRP A 231 8.10 -14.30 8.49
N MET A 232 7.68 -15.53 8.18
CA MET A 232 6.87 -16.33 9.09
C MET A 232 7.66 -16.81 10.30
N HIS A 233 8.95 -17.10 10.14
CA HIS A 233 9.86 -17.36 11.24
C HIS A 233 9.88 -16.20 12.23
N PHE A 234 10.05 -14.97 11.76
CA PHE A 234 9.99 -13.76 12.58
C PHE A 234 8.65 -13.62 13.31
N VAL A 235 7.52 -13.86 12.61
CA VAL A 235 6.17 -13.81 13.22
C VAL A 235 6.07 -14.79 14.38
N LEU A 236 6.48 -16.04 14.17
CA LEU A 236 6.46 -17.08 15.22
C LEU A 236 7.37 -16.72 16.39
N GLU A 237 8.56 -16.24 16.09
CA GLU A 237 9.52 -15.80 17.10
C GLU A 237 8.94 -14.71 18.00
N GLN A 238 8.32 -13.66 17.42
CA GLN A 238 7.71 -12.57 18.18
C GLN A 238 6.54 -13.06 19.06
N LEU A 239 5.69 -13.94 18.57
CA LEU A 239 4.60 -14.52 19.36
C LEU A 239 5.12 -15.39 20.50
N ILE A 240 6.13 -16.21 20.25
CA ILE A 240 6.79 -17.04 21.27
C ILE A 240 7.48 -16.17 22.32
N GLN A 241 8.20 -15.13 21.93
CA GLN A 241 8.85 -14.20 22.87
C GLN A 241 7.82 -13.51 23.75
N ASN A 242 6.71 -13.03 23.20
CA ASN A 242 5.62 -12.45 23.98
C ASN A 242 5.04 -13.47 24.99
N ALA A 243 4.72 -14.67 24.54
CA ALA A 243 4.22 -15.72 25.39
C ALA A 243 5.20 -16.04 26.53
N CYS A 244 6.47 -16.23 26.24
CA CYS A 244 7.51 -16.49 27.23
C CYS A 244 7.68 -15.33 28.23
N LYS A 245 7.74 -14.11 27.73
CA LYS A 245 7.91 -12.89 28.53
C LYS A 245 6.82 -12.74 29.58
N TYR A 246 5.56 -12.82 29.16
CA TYR A 246 4.44 -12.58 30.08
C TYR A 246 4.13 -13.80 30.98
N THR A 247 4.28 -15.02 30.46
CA THR A 247 4.03 -16.24 31.28
C THR A 247 5.04 -16.40 32.40
N SER A 248 6.34 -16.16 32.13
CA SER A 248 7.41 -16.32 33.13
C SER A 248 7.28 -15.40 34.34
N GLN A 249 6.53 -14.30 34.23
CA GLN A 249 6.32 -13.34 35.32
C GLN A 249 5.32 -13.83 36.37
N ILE A 250 4.43 -14.75 36.01
CA ILE A 250 3.34 -15.17 36.88
C ILE A 250 3.35 -16.67 37.19
N LYS A 251 3.91 -17.48 36.30
CA LYS A 251 3.86 -18.94 36.46
C LYS A 251 5.20 -19.59 36.17
N LYS A 252 5.68 -20.43 37.08
CA LYS A 252 6.78 -21.38 36.87
C LYS A 252 6.20 -22.72 36.39
N ASP A 253 6.96 -23.44 35.57
CA ASP A 253 6.56 -24.73 35.00
C ASP A 253 5.26 -24.63 34.18
N ALA A 254 5.22 -23.62 33.28
CA ALA A 254 4.09 -23.34 32.40
C ALA A 254 4.22 -24.04 31.04
N TYR A 255 3.10 -24.19 30.36
CA TYR A 255 3.06 -24.75 29.01
C TYR A 255 2.79 -23.69 27.96
N LEU A 256 3.37 -23.88 26.76
CA LEU A 256 3.06 -23.14 25.56
C LEU A 256 2.57 -24.14 24.50
N PHE A 257 1.31 -24.03 24.13
CA PHE A 257 0.68 -24.98 23.22
C PHE A 257 0.68 -24.44 21.80
N PHE A 258 1.01 -25.32 20.87
CA PHE A 258 0.93 -25.05 19.42
C PHE A 258 -0.04 -26.07 18.82
N HIS A 259 -1.18 -25.61 18.36
CA HIS A 259 -2.20 -26.51 17.81
C HIS A 259 -2.41 -26.15 16.31
N ILE A 260 -2.16 -27.14 15.43
CA ILE A 260 -2.30 -26.97 13.97
C ILE A 260 -3.51 -27.80 13.52
N THR A 261 -4.52 -27.12 12.99
CA THR A 261 -5.76 -27.72 12.48
C THR A 261 -6.05 -27.31 11.06
N GLU A 262 -6.69 -28.22 10.33
CA GLU A 262 -7.18 -27.97 8.99
C GLU A 262 -8.69 -27.76 9.00
N GLU A 263 -9.15 -26.52 8.85
CA GLU A 263 -10.57 -26.17 8.74
C GLU A 263 -11.03 -26.21 7.27
N GLU A 264 -12.33 -26.13 7.01
CA GLU A 264 -12.87 -26.17 5.64
C GLU A 264 -12.25 -25.14 4.69
N LYS A 265 -12.02 -23.90 5.17
CA LYS A 265 -11.58 -22.76 4.33
C LYS A 265 -10.14 -22.32 4.59
N CYS A 266 -9.55 -22.71 5.71
CA CYS A 266 -8.21 -22.24 6.09
C CYS A 266 -7.46 -23.31 6.89
N ILE A 267 -6.17 -23.09 7.05
CA ILE A 267 -5.32 -23.79 8.01
C ILE A 267 -5.13 -22.83 9.17
N ARG A 268 -5.34 -23.33 10.40
CA ARG A 268 -5.20 -22.56 11.63
C ARG A 268 -4.02 -23.06 12.44
N LEU A 269 -3.14 -22.15 12.84
CA LEU A 269 -2.14 -22.36 13.88
C LEU A 269 -2.55 -21.54 15.11
N SER A 270 -2.85 -22.20 16.19
CA SER A 270 -3.16 -21.59 17.48
C SER A 270 -1.96 -21.70 18.41
N ILE A 271 -1.54 -20.57 18.98
CA ILE A 271 -0.45 -20.47 19.95
C ILE A 271 -1.08 -19.99 21.26
N THR A 272 -1.12 -20.86 22.28
CA THR A 272 -1.78 -20.61 23.57
C THR A 272 -0.76 -20.59 24.69
N ASP A 273 -0.69 -19.45 25.39
CA ASP A 273 0.11 -19.28 26.60
C ASP A 273 -0.75 -19.38 27.88
N GLU A 274 -0.10 -19.61 29.00
CA GLU A 274 -0.68 -19.59 30.33
C GLU A 274 -0.27 -18.31 31.11
N GLY A 275 -0.19 -17.18 30.38
CA GLY A 275 0.20 -15.88 30.91
C GLY A 275 -0.94 -15.13 31.60
N PRO A 276 -0.75 -13.83 31.93
CA PRO A 276 -1.72 -13.03 32.67
C PRO A 276 -3.02 -12.74 31.89
N GLY A 277 -3.05 -13.08 30.60
CA GLY A 277 -4.13 -12.67 29.72
C GLY A 277 -4.09 -11.17 29.42
N ILE A 278 -4.99 -10.73 28.53
CA ILE A 278 -5.08 -9.34 28.06
C ILE A 278 -6.44 -8.77 28.45
N PRO A 279 -6.49 -7.60 29.10
CA PRO A 279 -7.75 -6.93 29.42
C PRO A 279 -8.56 -6.64 28.14
N LYS A 280 -9.89 -6.80 28.21
CA LYS A 280 -10.78 -6.61 27.06
C LYS A 280 -10.63 -5.24 26.40
N GLN A 281 -10.37 -4.19 27.18
CA GLN A 281 -10.16 -2.83 26.70
C GLN A 281 -8.89 -2.70 25.84
N ASP A 282 -7.89 -3.55 26.03
CA ASP A 282 -6.61 -3.50 25.31
C ASP A 282 -6.63 -4.36 24.04
N LEU A 283 -7.50 -5.39 23.97
CA LEU A 283 -7.54 -6.36 22.85
C LEU A 283 -7.64 -5.73 21.47
N SER A 284 -8.40 -4.65 21.32
CA SER A 284 -8.54 -3.94 20.03
C SER A 284 -7.29 -3.16 19.63
N ARG A 285 -6.40 -2.88 20.58
CA ARG A 285 -5.27 -1.98 20.43
C ARG A 285 -3.90 -2.66 20.46
N ILE A 286 -3.82 -3.94 20.81
CA ILE A 286 -2.54 -4.68 20.94
C ILE A 286 -1.71 -4.70 19.64
N PHE A 287 -2.35 -4.43 18.50
CA PHE A 287 -1.69 -4.34 17.19
C PHE A 287 -1.39 -2.90 16.77
N GLU A 288 -1.72 -1.89 17.58
CA GLU A 288 -1.32 -0.50 17.32
C GLU A 288 0.18 -0.31 17.59
N PRO A 289 0.90 0.48 16.79
CA PRO A 289 2.32 0.74 17.00
C PRO A 289 2.53 1.44 18.35
N PHE A 290 3.58 1.05 19.08
CA PHE A 290 3.97 1.60 20.41
C PHE A 290 2.95 1.37 21.53
N PHE A 291 1.91 0.57 21.30
CA PHE A 291 0.95 0.26 22.35
C PHE A 291 1.47 -0.88 23.25
N THR A 292 1.58 -0.62 24.54
CA THR A 292 2.10 -1.59 25.52
C THR A 292 1.04 -2.16 26.46
N GLY A 293 -0.16 -1.56 26.50
CA GLY A 293 -1.26 -1.97 27.35
C GLY A 293 -0.94 -1.92 28.86
N GLU A 294 -1.81 -2.48 29.67
CA GLU A 294 -1.64 -2.55 31.13
C GLU A 294 -0.49 -3.48 31.52
N ASN A 295 -0.42 -4.65 30.89
CA ASN A 295 0.65 -5.63 31.15
C ASN A 295 2.04 -5.07 30.78
N GLY A 296 2.18 -4.36 29.67
CA GLY A 296 3.45 -3.79 29.25
C GLY A 296 3.95 -2.66 30.15
N ARG A 297 3.06 -1.95 30.84
CA ARG A 297 3.42 -0.93 31.85
C ARG A 297 3.86 -1.55 33.18
N GLN A 298 3.28 -2.68 33.52
CA GLN A 298 3.52 -3.40 34.77
C GLN A 298 4.83 -4.20 34.72
N PHE A 299 5.14 -4.79 33.57
CA PHE A 299 6.29 -5.70 33.37
C PHE A 299 7.39 -5.05 32.52
N ALA A 300 7.80 -3.83 32.81
CA ALA A 300 8.83 -3.00 32.13
C ALA A 300 9.48 -3.58 30.84
N GLU A 301 9.85 -2.73 29.87
CA GLU A 301 10.57 -3.08 28.63
C GLU A 301 9.74 -3.57 27.41
N ALA A 302 8.42 -3.30 27.36
CA ALA A 302 7.67 -3.54 26.13
C ALA A 302 7.81 -2.37 25.17
N THR A 303 8.35 -2.60 23.98
CA THR A 303 8.47 -1.59 22.92
C THR A 303 7.13 -1.27 22.25
N GLY A 304 6.15 -2.17 22.38
CA GLY A 304 4.85 -2.06 21.69
C GLY A 304 4.92 -2.23 20.17
N MET A 305 6.03 -2.72 19.64
CA MET A 305 6.24 -2.86 18.19
C MET A 305 6.09 -4.29 17.68
N GLY A 306 6.33 -5.31 18.52
CA GLY A 306 6.36 -6.72 18.09
C GLY A 306 5.05 -7.17 17.44
N LEU A 307 3.91 -6.99 18.11
CA LEU A 307 2.60 -7.39 17.59
C LEU A 307 2.15 -6.54 16.39
N TYR A 308 2.49 -5.25 16.36
CA TYR A 308 2.28 -4.41 15.18
C TYR A 308 2.99 -4.97 13.94
N LEU A 309 4.26 -5.36 14.08
CA LEU A 309 5.03 -5.98 13.00
C LEU A 309 4.45 -7.32 12.58
N VAL A 310 4.05 -8.16 13.54
CA VAL A 310 3.38 -9.44 13.29
C VAL A 310 2.14 -9.23 12.41
N GLN A 311 1.24 -8.33 12.79
CA GLN A 311 0.02 -8.05 11.99
C GLN A 311 0.36 -7.48 10.61
N THR A 312 1.34 -6.58 10.52
CA THR A 312 1.75 -5.97 9.26
C THR A 312 2.32 -7.01 8.30
N ILE A 313 3.22 -7.88 8.77
CA ILE A 313 3.81 -8.96 7.97
C ILE A 313 2.73 -9.94 7.51
N LEU A 314 1.86 -10.40 8.41
CA LEU A 314 0.79 -11.33 8.07
C LEU A 314 -0.15 -10.75 7.01
N ARG A 315 -0.50 -9.47 7.11
CA ARG A 315 -1.32 -8.76 6.11
C ARG A 315 -0.62 -8.72 4.74
N GLN A 316 0.68 -8.45 4.71
CA GLN A 316 1.47 -8.43 3.47
C GLN A 316 1.56 -9.83 2.84
N LEU A 317 1.64 -10.89 3.65
CA LEU A 317 1.63 -12.29 3.21
C LEU A 317 0.21 -12.82 2.90
N GLN A 318 -0.83 -11.98 3.00
CA GLN A 318 -2.24 -12.35 2.83
C GLN A 318 -2.73 -13.39 3.84
N HIS A 319 -2.16 -13.38 5.04
CA HIS A 319 -2.61 -14.14 6.19
C HIS A 319 -3.33 -13.24 7.17
N SER A 320 -4.05 -13.82 8.13
CA SER A 320 -4.72 -13.06 9.19
C SER A 320 -4.38 -13.60 10.57
N ILE A 321 -4.52 -12.72 11.57
CA ILE A 321 -4.33 -13.06 12.98
C ILE A 321 -5.59 -12.69 13.76
N GLN A 322 -5.97 -13.57 14.69
CA GLN A 322 -7.03 -13.34 15.66
C GLN A 322 -6.45 -13.59 17.06
N VAL A 323 -7.06 -12.98 18.06
CA VAL A 323 -6.64 -13.13 19.45
C VAL A 323 -7.84 -13.41 20.34
N GLU A 324 -7.70 -14.40 21.21
CA GLU A 324 -8.62 -14.70 22.29
C GLU A 324 -7.83 -14.65 23.60
N SER A 325 -8.34 -13.93 24.58
CA SER A 325 -7.66 -13.81 25.87
C SER A 325 -8.62 -13.62 27.01
N VAL A 326 -8.30 -14.27 28.12
CA VAL A 326 -9.03 -14.16 29.40
C VAL A 326 -8.01 -13.80 30.47
N VAL A 327 -8.27 -12.74 31.20
CA VAL A 327 -7.40 -12.29 32.30
C VAL A 327 -7.22 -13.45 33.31
N GLU A 328 -5.98 -13.66 33.77
CA GLU A 328 -5.53 -14.73 34.63
C GLU A 328 -5.64 -16.18 34.07
N SER A 329 -6.01 -16.31 32.80
CA SER A 329 -6.15 -17.63 32.16
C SER A 329 -5.20 -17.82 30.96
N GLY A 330 -4.68 -16.74 30.41
CA GLY A 330 -3.75 -16.76 29.27
C GLY A 330 -4.28 -16.14 28.01
N THR A 331 -3.50 -16.27 26.93
CA THR A 331 -3.81 -15.70 25.60
C THR A 331 -3.61 -16.75 24.51
N THR A 332 -4.50 -16.76 23.52
CA THR A 332 -4.38 -17.58 22.32
C THR A 332 -4.33 -16.66 21.10
N PHE A 333 -3.26 -16.77 20.33
CA PHE A 333 -3.15 -16.18 19.00
C PHE A 333 -3.44 -17.23 17.94
N HIS A 334 -4.37 -16.94 17.03
CA HIS A 334 -4.72 -17.77 15.88
C HIS A 334 -4.18 -17.17 14.60
N LEU A 335 -3.25 -17.83 13.94
CA LEU A 335 -2.78 -17.50 12.61
C LEU A 335 -3.59 -18.31 11.59
N LEU A 336 -4.18 -17.61 10.62
CA LEU A 336 -5.05 -18.19 9.59
C LEU A 336 -4.39 -18.09 8.23
N PHE A 337 -4.18 -19.22 7.59
CA PHE A 337 -3.56 -19.35 6.26
C PHE A 337 -4.61 -19.81 5.25
N SER A 338 -4.62 -19.21 4.07
CA SER A 338 -5.46 -19.71 2.97
C SER A 338 -5.02 -21.10 2.55
N LYS A 339 -5.96 -22.00 2.28
CA LYS A 339 -5.62 -23.34 1.78
C LYS A 339 -4.94 -23.26 0.41
N VAL A 340 -3.90 -24.06 0.24
CA VAL A 340 -3.31 -24.31 -1.05
C VAL A 340 -4.26 -25.19 -1.86
N THR A 341 -4.96 -24.62 -2.83
CA THR A 341 -5.72 -25.44 -3.79
C THR A 341 -4.67 -26.13 -4.68
N LYS A 342 -4.46 -27.43 -4.47
CA LYS A 342 -3.69 -28.23 -5.42
C LYS A 342 -4.44 -28.21 -6.74
N MET A 343 -3.91 -27.47 -7.75
CA MET A 343 -4.34 -27.61 -9.14
C MET A 343 -3.86 -28.93 -9.72
#